data_0b522a2d07d868ed4dd0ad7fbabe6289
#
_entry.id   0b522a2d07d868ed4dd0ad7fbabe6289
#
_cell.length_a   1.000
_cell.length_b   1.000
_cell.length_c   1.000
_cell.angle_alpha   90.00
_cell.angle_beta   90.00
_cell.angle_gamma   90.00
#
_symmetry.space_group_name_H-M   'P 1'
#
loop_
_entity.id
_entity.type
_entity.pdbx_description
1 polymer ?
#
loop_
_entity_poly.entity_id
_entity_poly.type
_entity_poly.pdbx_seq_one_letter_code
_entity_poly.pdbx_strand_id
1 'polypeptide(L)'
;MDEKIFSRNKIRIPRVLPKKNSPKGKEKRRFIKILCIILIGFTFAYFVLQSIKPIMEQQCKNMAKSIATKISNNEATEVMKKYTYNDLLIINKDENGNIKMVGTNVITVNEIISDIPIHMQEALEKSENNSFSIRLGSFLGSNLFAGRGPDVNIKMEATGNLDTELKSEFVAAGINQTLHKIYLEIKCNVII
;
A
#
# COMPACT_ATOMS: atom_id res chain seq x y z
N MET A 1 23.60 7.90 -106.18
CA MET A 1 24.00 8.42 -104.85
C MET A 1 22.84 8.14 -103.91
N ASP A 2 22.92 6.98 -103.23
CA ASP A 2 21.81 6.54 -102.32
C ASP A 2 22.05 7.00 -100.88
N GLU A 3 21.20 7.90 -100.42
CA GLU A 3 21.19 8.31 -99.02
C GLU A 3 20.48 7.27 -98.19
N LYS A 4 21.24 6.59 -97.34
CA LYS A 4 20.70 5.69 -96.30
C LYS A 4 20.11 6.47 -95.13
N ILE A 5 18.82 6.51 -95.05
CA ILE A 5 18.10 7.09 -93.94
C ILE A 5 18.12 6.09 -92.78
N PHE A 6 18.87 6.38 -91.72
CA PHE A 6 18.90 5.61 -90.48
C PHE A 6 17.62 5.90 -89.61
N SER A 7 16.71 4.95 -89.53
CA SER A 7 15.55 5.03 -88.67
C SER A 7 15.97 4.69 -87.23
N ARG A 8 15.81 5.62 -86.34
CA ARG A 8 16.04 5.41 -84.90
C ARG A 8 14.97 4.48 -84.28
N ASN A 9 15.42 3.36 -83.73
CA ASN A 9 14.56 2.47 -82.95
C ASN A 9 13.98 3.22 -81.71
N LYS A 10 12.66 3.48 -81.68
CA LYS A 10 11.97 4.02 -80.55
C LYS A 10 11.86 2.95 -79.47
N ILE A 11 12.65 3.11 -78.38
CA ILE A 11 12.52 2.30 -77.16
C ILE A 11 11.16 2.62 -76.57
N ARG A 12 10.22 1.67 -76.57
CA ARG A 12 8.93 1.77 -75.91
C ARG A 12 9.15 1.40 -74.45
N ILE A 13 9.27 2.41 -73.58
CA ILE A 13 9.23 2.23 -72.13
C ILE A 13 7.81 1.78 -71.73
N PRO A 14 7.65 0.60 -71.09
CA PRO A 14 6.35 0.14 -70.66
C PRO A 14 5.77 1.15 -69.66
N ARG A 15 4.64 1.78 -69.99
CA ARG A 15 3.89 2.58 -69.04
C ARG A 15 3.37 1.65 -67.93
N VAL A 16 3.98 1.70 -66.74
CA VAL A 16 3.43 1.08 -65.57
C VAL A 16 2.16 1.88 -65.20
N LEU A 17 1.03 1.33 -65.63
CA LEU A 17 -0.28 1.88 -65.23
C LEU A 17 -0.41 1.79 -63.71
N PRO A 18 -0.75 2.89 -63.02
CA PRO A 18 -0.98 2.82 -61.59
C PRO A 18 -2.13 1.85 -61.33
N LYS A 19 -1.87 0.79 -60.54
CA LYS A 19 -2.84 -0.23 -60.14
C LYS A 19 -4.06 0.46 -59.53
N LYS A 20 -5.19 0.45 -60.29
CA LYS A 20 -6.45 1.04 -59.88
C LYS A 20 -6.87 0.41 -58.55
N ASN A 21 -6.74 1.16 -57.44
CA ASN A 21 -7.15 0.68 -56.13
C ASN A 21 -8.65 0.34 -56.15
N SER A 22 -8.98 -0.96 -56.10
CA SER A 22 -10.37 -1.39 -56.09
C SER A 22 -11.06 -0.85 -54.82
N PRO A 23 -12.36 -0.47 -54.88
CA PRO A 23 -13.09 0.07 -53.72
C PRO A 23 -13.01 -0.88 -52.50
N LYS A 24 -13.03 -2.17 -52.68
CA LYS A 24 -12.84 -3.20 -51.65
C LYS A 24 -11.47 -3.11 -50.94
N GLY A 25 -10.43 -2.61 -51.57
CA GLY A 25 -9.11 -2.39 -50.96
C GLY A 25 -9.07 -1.19 -50.00
N LYS A 26 -9.90 -0.17 -50.25
CA LYS A 26 -10.00 1.01 -49.39
C LYS A 26 -10.77 0.69 -48.08
N GLU A 27 -11.79 -0.13 -48.15
CA GLU A 27 -12.55 -0.58 -46.98
C GLU A 27 -11.71 -1.49 -46.07
N LYS A 28 -11.01 -2.46 -46.64
CA LYS A 28 -10.07 -3.30 -45.89
C LYS A 28 -8.98 -2.48 -45.20
N ARG A 29 -8.41 -1.47 -45.86
CA ARG A 29 -7.41 -0.59 -45.26
C ARG A 29 -7.98 0.28 -44.13
N ARG A 30 -9.25 0.75 -44.22
CA ARG A 30 -9.93 1.46 -43.16
C ARG A 30 -10.18 0.54 -41.97
N PHE A 31 -10.66 -0.67 -42.23
CA PHE A 31 -10.88 -1.67 -41.18
C PHE A 31 -9.60 -2.01 -40.42
N ILE A 32 -8.49 -2.26 -41.15
CA ILE A 32 -7.19 -2.52 -40.54
C ILE A 32 -6.71 -1.32 -39.70
N LYS A 33 -6.87 -0.09 -40.18
CA LYS A 33 -6.52 1.11 -39.40
C LYS A 33 -7.30 1.22 -38.12
N ILE A 34 -8.61 0.98 -38.18
CA ILE A 34 -9.48 1.00 -36.99
C ILE A 34 -9.06 -0.09 -36.00
N LEU A 35 -8.80 -1.30 -36.50
CA LEU A 35 -8.31 -2.42 -35.69
C LEU A 35 -6.98 -2.10 -35.02
N CYS A 36 -6.03 -1.50 -35.73
CA CYS A 36 -4.75 -1.07 -35.19
C CYS A 36 -4.92 0.00 -34.10
N ILE A 37 -5.82 0.98 -34.31
CA ILE A 37 -6.09 2.02 -33.31
C ILE A 37 -6.69 1.42 -32.02
N ILE A 38 -7.64 0.48 -32.18
CA ILE A 38 -8.23 -0.23 -31.04
C ILE A 38 -7.17 -1.04 -30.31
N LEU A 39 -6.30 -1.74 -31.02
CA LEU A 39 -5.23 -2.56 -30.44
C LEU A 39 -4.20 -1.69 -29.71
N ILE A 40 -3.82 -0.55 -30.27
CA ILE A 40 -2.95 0.45 -29.61
C ILE A 40 -3.63 1.01 -28.36
N GLY A 41 -4.92 1.34 -28.44
CA GLY A 41 -5.69 1.80 -27.28
C GLY A 41 -5.75 0.76 -26.16
N PHE A 42 -5.93 -0.50 -26.52
CA PHE A 42 -5.98 -1.60 -25.55
C PHE A 42 -4.62 -1.86 -24.88
N THR A 43 -3.54 -1.84 -25.68
CA THR A 43 -2.18 -1.98 -25.14
C THR A 43 -1.80 -0.79 -24.25
N PHE A 44 -2.17 0.42 -24.63
CA PHE A 44 -1.96 1.61 -23.80
C PHE A 44 -2.73 1.53 -22.47
N ALA A 45 -4.02 1.17 -22.53
CA ALA A 45 -4.84 0.98 -21.33
C ALA A 45 -4.25 -0.10 -20.41
N TYR A 46 -3.81 -1.22 -20.96
CA TYR A 46 -3.14 -2.29 -20.20
C TYR A 46 -1.87 -1.77 -19.50
N PHE A 47 -1.04 -1.01 -20.21
CA PHE A 47 0.19 -0.45 -19.64
C PHE A 47 -0.09 0.55 -18.52
N VAL A 48 -1.12 1.39 -18.67
CA VAL A 48 -1.55 2.34 -17.64
C VAL A 48 -2.05 1.59 -16.39
N LEU A 49 -2.90 0.59 -16.55
CA LEU A 49 -3.40 -0.23 -15.43
C LEU A 49 -2.26 -0.94 -14.69
N GLN A 50 -1.30 -1.49 -15.41
CA GLN A 50 -0.12 -2.14 -14.84
C GLN A 50 0.74 -1.17 -14.02
N SER A 51 0.86 0.07 -14.48
CA SER A 51 1.64 1.11 -13.80
C SER A 51 0.95 1.66 -12.54
N ILE A 52 -0.38 1.67 -12.52
CA ILE A 52 -1.19 2.15 -11.37
C ILE A 52 -1.20 1.12 -10.23
N LYS A 53 -1.20 -0.18 -10.55
CA LYS A 53 -1.31 -1.27 -9.58
C LYS A 53 -0.34 -1.14 -8.40
N PRO A 54 0.99 -0.98 -8.58
CA PRO A 54 1.92 -0.89 -7.46
C PRO A 54 1.70 0.37 -6.60
N ILE A 55 1.31 1.48 -7.22
CA ILE A 55 1.01 2.74 -6.49
C ILE A 55 -0.23 2.54 -5.61
N MET A 56 -1.26 1.89 -6.16
CA MET A 56 -2.49 1.58 -5.45
C MET A 56 -2.21 0.68 -4.24
N GLU A 57 -1.47 -0.42 -4.42
CA GLU A 57 -1.09 -1.32 -3.35
C GLU A 57 -0.34 -0.59 -2.23
N GLN A 58 0.60 0.28 -2.59
CA GLN A 58 1.37 1.02 -1.59
C GLN A 58 0.54 2.04 -0.83
N GLN A 59 -0.35 2.77 -1.51
CA GLN A 59 -1.26 3.72 -0.86
C GLN A 59 -2.23 3.01 0.09
N CYS A 60 -2.80 1.88 -0.35
CA CYS A 60 -3.67 1.07 0.48
C CYS A 60 -2.94 0.55 1.73
N LYS A 61 -1.72 0.02 1.58
CA LYS A 61 -0.89 -0.43 2.69
C LYS A 61 -0.57 0.69 3.68
N ASN A 62 -0.22 1.87 3.19
CA ASN A 62 0.09 3.01 4.04
C ASN A 62 -1.14 3.47 4.83
N MET A 63 -2.31 3.51 4.19
CA MET A 63 -3.55 3.91 4.85
C MET A 63 -3.98 2.89 5.90
N ALA A 64 -3.96 1.60 5.56
CA ALA A 64 -4.26 0.52 6.50
C ALA A 64 -3.32 0.53 7.70
N LYS A 65 -2.02 0.72 7.46
CA LYS A 65 -1.04 0.86 8.54
C LYS A 65 -1.35 2.05 9.45
N SER A 66 -1.73 3.20 8.87
CA SER A 66 -2.10 4.39 9.63
C SER A 66 -3.32 4.15 10.53
N ILE A 67 -4.37 3.51 9.97
CA ILE A 67 -5.59 3.18 10.69
C ILE A 67 -5.30 2.17 11.81
N ALA A 68 -4.60 1.07 11.49
CA ALA A 68 -4.23 0.05 12.48
C ALA A 68 -3.38 0.66 13.61
N THR A 69 -2.42 1.51 13.29
CA THR A 69 -1.60 2.21 14.30
C THR A 69 -2.44 3.11 15.19
N LYS A 70 -3.41 3.84 14.63
CA LYS A 70 -4.30 4.70 15.40
C LYS A 70 -5.17 3.89 16.37
N ILE A 71 -5.76 2.79 15.89
CA ILE A 71 -6.58 1.90 16.72
C ILE A 71 -5.71 1.28 17.82
N SER A 72 -4.55 0.73 17.46
CA SER A 72 -3.61 0.13 18.42
C SER A 72 -3.23 1.10 19.55
N ASN A 73 -2.87 2.33 19.18
CA ASN A 73 -2.50 3.34 20.18
C ASN A 73 -3.67 3.73 21.09
N ASN A 74 -4.88 3.84 20.52
CA ASN A 74 -6.06 4.18 21.31
C ASN A 74 -6.39 3.07 22.30
N GLU A 75 -6.50 1.83 21.85
CA GLU A 75 -6.86 0.69 22.69
C GLU A 75 -5.79 0.39 23.73
N ALA A 76 -4.51 0.42 23.33
CA ALA A 76 -3.41 0.28 24.27
C ALA A 76 -3.45 1.38 25.37
N THR A 77 -3.75 2.61 24.97
CA THR A 77 -3.87 3.72 25.93
C THR A 77 -5.04 3.50 26.89
N GLU A 78 -6.20 3.05 26.39
CA GLU A 78 -7.38 2.79 27.25
C GLU A 78 -7.12 1.65 28.25
N VAL A 79 -6.46 0.58 27.82
CA VAL A 79 -6.08 -0.51 28.72
C VAL A 79 -5.04 -0.02 29.74
N MET A 80 -3.99 0.66 29.27
CA MET A 80 -2.90 1.11 30.15
C MET A 80 -3.34 2.17 31.17
N LYS A 81 -4.37 2.96 30.93
CA LYS A 81 -4.94 3.90 31.90
C LYS A 81 -5.45 3.25 33.18
N LYS A 82 -5.80 1.95 33.14
CA LYS A 82 -6.28 1.19 34.28
C LYS A 82 -5.16 0.87 35.25
N TYR A 83 -3.91 0.97 34.85
CA TYR A 83 -2.75 0.55 35.63
C TYR A 83 -1.82 1.71 35.91
N THR A 84 -1.27 1.72 37.11
CA THR A 84 -0.20 2.63 37.49
C THR A 84 1.17 1.95 37.38
N TYR A 85 2.23 2.74 37.37
CA TYR A 85 3.59 2.20 37.36
C TYR A 85 3.84 1.21 38.53
N ASN A 86 3.30 1.49 39.70
CA ASN A 86 3.47 0.62 40.86
C ASN A 86 2.74 -0.72 40.75
N ASP A 87 1.67 -0.79 39.98
CA ASP A 87 0.95 -2.06 39.72
C ASP A 87 1.77 -3.02 38.86
N LEU A 88 2.67 -2.47 38.05
CA LEU A 88 3.54 -3.25 37.16
C LEU A 88 4.77 -3.81 37.88
N LEU A 89 5.03 -3.40 39.11
CA LEU A 89 6.28 -3.73 39.82
C LEU A 89 6.01 -4.38 41.15
N ILE A 90 6.90 -5.26 41.54
CA ILE A 90 7.02 -5.81 42.89
C ILE A 90 8.31 -5.24 43.47
N ILE A 91 8.17 -4.41 44.52
CA ILE A 91 9.30 -3.78 45.19
C ILE A 91 9.48 -4.47 46.55
N ASN A 92 10.55 -5.22 46.69
CA ASN A 92 10.92 -5.82 47.97
C ASN A 92 11.88 -4.88 48.71
N LYS A 93 11.53 -4.57 49.95
CA LYS A 93 12.33 -3.72 50.84
C LYS A 93 12.94 -4.56 51.98
N ASP A 94 14.08 -4.12 52.50
CA ASP A 94 14.68 -4.67 53.71
C ASP A 94 14.01 -4.14 54.98
N GLU A 95 14.43 -4.62 56.15
CA GLU A 95 13.92 -4.19 57.45
C GLU A 95 14.15 -2.70 57.74
N ASN A 96 15.10 -2.08 57.02
CA ASN A 96 15.42 -0.66 57.15
C ASN A 96 14.67 0.21 56.11
N GLY A 97 13.80 -0.40 55.29
CA GLY A 97 13.04 0.30 54.24
C GLY A 97 13.79 0.54 52.94
N ASN A 98 15.03 0.07 52.81
CA ASN A 98 15.80 0.19 51.57
C ASN A 98 15.31 -0.82 50.54
N ILE A 99 15.31 -0.43 49.26
CA ILE A 99 14.93 -1.31 48.17
C ILE A 99 15.98 -2.41 47.98
N LYS A 100 15.60 -3.66 48.21
CA LYS A 100 16.45 -4.84 48.02
C LYS A 100 16.32 -5.39 46.62
N MET A 101 15.12 -5.39 46.04
CA MET A 101 14.85 -5.92 44.73
C MET A 101 13.65 -5.21 44.10
N VAL A 102 13.75 -4.98 42.81
CA VAL A 102 12.62 -4.56 41.98
C VAL A 102 12.38 -5.66 40.94
N GLY A 103 11.20 -6.21 40.93
CA GLY A 103 10.78 -7.24 39.97
C GLY A 103 9.53 -6.80 39.21
N THR A 104 9.22 -7.48 38.15
CA THR A 104 8.00 -7.26 37.37
C THR A 104 6.83 -8.03 37.97
N ASN A 105 5.67 -7.40 38.09
CA ASN A 105 4.45 -8.08 38.48
C ASN A 105 3.89 -8.85 37.26
N VAL A 106 4.25 -10.14 37.17
CA VAL A 106 3.94 -11.02 36.05
C VAL A 106 2.41 -11.17 35.86
N ILE A 107 1.63 -11.12 36.94
CA ILE A 107 0.17 -11.27 36.85
C ILE A 107 -0.42 -10.08 36.11
N THR A 108 -0.14 -8.87 36.55
CA THR A 108 -0.63 -7.63 35.91
C THR A 108 -0.13 -7.48 34.49
N VAL A 109 1.15 -7.85 34.24
CA VAL A 109 1.72 -7.81 32.89
C VAL A 109 0.99 -8.78 31.95
N ASN A 110 0.69 -10.00 32.40
CA ASN A 110 -0.08 -10.96 31.60
C ASN A 110 -1.52 -10.51 31.34
N GLU A 111 -2.17 -9.86 32.31
CA GLU A 111 -3.49 -9.24 32.10
C GLU A 111 -3.42 -8.20 30.97
N ILE A 112 -2.46 -7.28 31.01
CA ILE A 112 -2.29 -6.25 29.97
C ILE A 112 -2.03 -6.87 28.60
N ILE A 113 -1.11 -7.84 28.52
CA ILE A 113 -0.76 -8.54 27.27
C ILE A 113 -1.95 -9.29 26.69
N SER A 114 -2.86 -9.77 27.53
CA SER A 114 -4.07 -10.49 27.08
C SER A 114 -5.20 -9.54 26.70
N ASP A 115 -5.40 -8.47 27.45
CA ASP A 115 -6.51 -7.52 27.25
C ASP A 115 -6.34 -6.68 25.99
N ILE A 116 -5.11 -6.23 25.71
CA ILE A 116 -4.86 -5.34 24.57
C ILE A 116 -5.25 -5.97 23.22
N PRO A 117 -4.83 -7.20 22.87
CA PRO A 117 -5.26 -7.84 21.64
C PRO A 117 -6.77 -7.99 21.51
N ILE A 118 -7.44 -8.31 22.62
CA ILE A 118 -8.92 -8.47 22.64
C ILE A 118 -9.59 -7.12 22.33
N HIS A 119 -9.21 -6.06 23.02
CA HIS A 119 -9.75 -4.73 22.77
C HIS A 119 -9.45 -4.23 21.36
N MET A 120 -8.24 -4.48 20.87
CA MET A 120 -7.85 -4.12 19.50
C MET A 120 -8.66 -4.89 18.44
N GLN A 121 -8.87 -6.19 18.64
CA GLN A 121 -9.67 -7.00 17.73
C GLN A 121 -11.11 -6.52 17.71
N GLU A 122 -11.72 -6.29 18.87
CA GLU A 122 -13.06 -5.72 18.96
C GLU A 122 -13.18 -4.35 18.29
N ALA A 123 -12.19 -3.46 18.49
CA ALA A 123 -12.18 -2.15 17.86
C ALA A 123 -12.01 -2.22 16.33
N LEU A 124 -11.20 -3.17 15.85
CA LEU A 124 -11.05 -3.43 14.42
C LEU A 124 -12.35 -3.99 13.82
N GLU A 125 -13.04 -4.87 14.52
CA GLU A 125 -14.33 -5.44 14.07
C GLU A 125 -15.48 -4.42 14.14
N LYS A 126 -15.53 -3.60 15.21
CA LYS A 126 -16.56 -2.56 15.41
C LYS A 126 -16.36 -1.31 14.56
N SER A 127 -15.19 -1.07 14.03
CA SER A 127 -15.04 -0.01 13.05
C SER A 127 -15.91 -0.39 11.85
N GLU A 128 -17.13 0.12 11.85
CA GLU A 128 -18.35 -0.30 11.12
C GLU A 128 -18.19 -0.46 9.60
N ASN A 129 -17.06 -0.11 9.14
CA ASN A 129 -16.58 -0.43 7.82
C ASN A 129 -15.07 -0.48 7.93
N ASN A 130 -14.50 -1.65 8.08
CA ASN A 130 -13.08 -1.91 7.79
C ASN A 130 -12.73 -1.43 6.37
N SER A 131 -13.40 -0.37 5.92
CA SER A 131 -13.26 0.23 4.62
C SER A 131 -12.85 1.69 4.75
N PHE A 132 -11.89 2.07 3.96
CA PHE A 132 -11.53 3.46 3.75
C PHE A 132 -11.65 3.80 2.27
N SER A 133 -11.98 5.05 1.98
CA SER A 133 -12.12 5.51 0.61
C SER A 133 -10.87 6.29 0.18
N ILE A 134 -10.35 5.96 -1.00
CA ILE A 134 -9.29 6.73 -1.66
C ILE A 134 -9.82 7.17 -3.01
N ARG A 135 -9.62 8.45 -3.35
CA ARG A 135 -10.02 8.96 -4.66
C ARG A 135 -9.11 8.42 -5.76
N LEU A 136 -9.72 7.99 -6.86
CA LEU A 136 -9.04 7.33 -7.97
C LEU A 136 -7.84 8.15 -8.49
N GLY A 137 -7.93 9.48 -8.50
CA GLY A 137 -6.85 10.35 -8.94
C GLY A 137 -5.58 10.28 -8.07
N SER A 138 -5.71 9.85 -6.82
CA SER A 138 -4.55 9.67 -5.93
C SER A 138 -3.67 8.48 -6.36
N PHE A 139 -4.21 7.53 -7.12
CA PHE A 139 -3.47 6.39 -7.65
C PHE A 139 -2.66 6.71 -8.92
N LEU A 140 -2.90 7.86 -9.54
CA LEU A 140 -2.16 8.28 -10.73
C LEU A 140 -0.75 8.81 -10.42
N GLY A 141 -0.37 8.87 -9.14
CA GLY A 141 0.98 9.28 -8.72
C GLY A 141 1.34 10.75 -9.02
N SER A 142 0.38 11.55 -9.47
CA SER A 142 0.58 12.96 -9.78
C SER A 142 -0.20 13.86 -8.82
N ASN A 143 0.48 14.87 -8.28
CA ASN A 143 -0.15 15.87 -7.41
C ASN A 143 -1.31 16.62 -8.09
N LEU A 144 -1.31 16.68 -9.44
CA LEU A 144 -2.37 17.36 -10.20
C LEU A 144 -3.72 16.61 -10.13
N PHE A 145 -3.70 15.30 -9.99
CA PHE A 145 -4.89 14.45 -9.93
C PHE A 145 -5.21 13.98 -8.50
N ALA A 146 -4.30 14.20 -7.56
CA ALA A 146 -4.50 13.82 -6.16
C ALA A 146 -5.80 14.42 -5.61
N GLY A 147 -6.61 13.59 -4.98
CA GLY A 147 -7.88 14.00 -4.42
C GLY A 147 -9.01 14.24 -5.44
N ARG A 148 -8.85 13.87 -6.71
CA ARG A 148 -9.89 13.98 -7.77
C ARG A 148 -10.38 12.60 -8.21
N GLY A 149 -11.59 12.57 -8.79
CA GLY A 149 -12.24 11.36 -9.29
C GLY A 149 -13.16 10.68 -8.27
N PRO A 150 -13.79 9.57 -8.65
CA PRO A 150 -14.67 8.81 -7.77
C PRO A 150 -13.91 8.18 -6.63
N ASP A 151 -14.61 7.95 -5.51
CA ASP A 151 -14.09 7.27 -4.35
C ASP A 151 -14.05 5.74 -4.60
N VAL A 152 -12.93 5.13 -4.29
CA VAL A 152 -12.74 3.67 -4.30
C VAL A 152 -12.74 3.21 -2.86
N ASN A 153 -13.74 2.42 -2.49
CA ASN A 153 -13.84 1.84 -1.16
C ASN A 153 -12.99 0.57 -1.08
N ILE A 154 -12.07 0.55 -0.13
CA ILE A 154 -11.15 -0.55 0.11
C ILE A 154 -11.50 -1.15 1.45
N LYS A 155 -11.75 -2.44 1.50
CA LYS A 155 -11.93 -3.18 2.75
C LYS A 155 -10.58 -3.53 3.34
N MET A 156 -10.50 -3.45 4.65
CA MET A 156 -9.35 -3.85 5.45
C MET A 156 -9.79 -4.98 6.38
N GLU A 157 -9.10 -6.09 6.35
CA GLU A 157 -9.35 -7.20 7.27
C GLU A 157 -8.12 -7.37 8.18
N ALA A 158 -8.36 -7.33 9.48
CA ALA A 158 -7.32 -7.69 10.43
C ALA A 158 -7.12 -9.21 10.40
N THR A 159 -5.97 -9.64 9.95
CA THR A 159 -5.65 -11.07 9.95
C THR A 159 -5.06 -11.45 11.29
N GLY A 160 -5.91 -11.86 12.18
CA GLY A 160 -5.81 -12.76 13.32
C GLY A 160 -4.59 -12.78 14.25
N ASN A 161 -3.43 -12.28 13.89
CA ASN A 161 -2.27 -12.33 14.77
C ASN A 161 -1.88 -10.95 15.26
N LEU A 162 -2.45 -10.60 16.42
CA LEU A 162 -1.98 -9.51 17.27
C LEU A 162 -0.99 -10.08 18.26
N ASP A 163 0.25 -9.67 18.15
CA ASP A 163 1.33 -10.06 19.07
C ASP A 163 1.68 -8.86 19.97
N THR A 164 1.59 -9.06 21.26
CA THR A 164 1.79 -8.00 22.25
C THR A 164 2.82 -8.44 23.26
N GLU A 165 3.87 -7.66 23.40
CA GLU A 165 4.96 -7.89 24.34
C GLU A 165 5.17 -6.65 25.21
N LEU A 166 5.25 -6.83 26.51
CA LEU A 166 5.68 -5.78 27.44
C LEU A 166 7.16 -5.97 27.75
N LYS A 167 7.95 -4.96 27.44
CA LYS A 167 9.41 -4.95 27.65
C LYS A 167 9.78 -4.02 28.78
N SER A 168 10.73 -4.48 29.59
CA SER A 168 11.25 -3.76 30.75
C SER A 168 12.76 -3.73 30.68
N GLU A 169 13.34 -2.53 30.81
CA GLU A 169 14.78 -2.35 30.80
C GLU A 169 15.24 -1.35 31.88
N PHE A 170 16.41 -1.56 32.40
CA PHE A 170 17.09 -0.63 33.31
C PHE A 170 18.23 0.05 32.57
N VAL A 171 18.20 1.37 32.50
CA VAL A 171 19.20 2.18 31.82
C VAL A 171 19.92 3.06 32.84
N ALA A 172 21.23 3.12 32.79
CA ALA A 172 21.99 4.04 33.61
C ALA A 172 21.65 5.50 33.23
N ALA A 173 21.22 6.29 34.22
CA ALA A 173 20.78 7.67 34.02
C ALA A 173 21.70 8.69 34.70
N GLY A 174 22.87 8.27 35.16
CA GLY A 174 23.87 9.10 35.85
C GLY A 174 24.78 8.26 36.75
N ILE A 175 25.57 8.92 37.58
CA ILE A 175 26.61 8.24 38.38
C ILE A 175 26.00 7.25 39.39
N ASN A 176 24.83 7.51 39.97
CA ASN A 176 24.14 6.65 40.94
C ASN A 176 22.63 6.58 40.67
N GLN A 177 22.22 6.73 39.43
CA GLN A 177 20.80 6.72 39.05
C GLN A 177 20.53 5.70 37.99
N THR A 178 19.45 4.95 38.16
CA THR A 178 18.97 3.99 37.18
C THR A 178 17.54 4.35 36.79
N LEU A 179 17.30 4.53 35.51
CA LEU A 179 15.97 4.74 34.97
C LEU A 179 15.40 3.39 34.54
N HIS A 180 14.30 3.02 35.15
CA HIS A 180 13.52 1.87 34.70
C HIS A 180 12.51 2.31 33.66
N LYS A 181 12.57 1.71 32.47
CA LYS A 181 11.66 1.94 31.36
C LYS A 181 10.80 0.71 31.14
N ILE A 182 9.49 0.93 31.03
CA ILE A 182 8.53 -0.09 30.62
C ILE A 182 7.88 0.41 29.34
N TYR A 183 7.90 -0.41 28.30
CA TYR A 183 7.25 -0.11 27.05
C TYR A 183 6.54 -1.32 26.48
N LEU A 184 5.45 -1.04 25.77
CA LEU A 184 4.61 -2.02 25.12
C LEU A 184 4.94 -2.08 23.63
N GLU A 185 5.23 -3.26 23.12
CA GLU A 185 5.42 -3.51 21.69
C GLU A 185 4.21 -4.27 21.17
N ILE A 186 3.54 -3.70 20.15
CA ILE A 186 2.37 -4.33 19.51
C ILE A 186 2.69 -4.55 18.05
N LYS A 187 2.55 -5.79 17.58
CA LYS A 187 2.66 -6.17 16.18
C LYS A 187 1.29 -6.58 15.67
N CYS A 188 0.80 -5.88 14.66
CA CYS A 188 -0.49 -6.14 14.03
C CYS A 188 -0.28 -6.43 12.55
N ASN A 189 -0.80 -7.55 12.07
CA ASN A 189 -0.82 -7.91 10.65
C ASN A 189 -2.19 -7.55 10.07
N VAL A 190 -2.19 -6.80 8.96
CA VAL A 190 -3.40 -6.36 8.27
C VAL A 190 -3.33 -6.78 6.81
N ILE A 191 -4.40 -7.41 6.30
CA ILE A 191 -4.60 -7.71 4.87
C ILE A 191 -5.58 -6.68 4.28
N ILE A 192 -5.34 -6.34 3.01
CA ILE A 192 -6.12 -5.37 2.24
C ILE A 192 -6.59 -6.05 0.95
#